data_c6f450d3cd127cdb730cdbdd852d469c
#
_entry.id   c6f450d3cd127cdb730cdbdd852d469c
#
_cell.length_a   1.000
_cell.length_b   1.000
_cell.length_c   1.000
_cell.angle_alpha   90.00
_cell.angle_beta   90.00
_cell.angle_gamma   90.00
#
_symmetry.space_group_name_H-M   'P 1'
#
loop_
_entity.id
_entity.type
_entity.pdbx_description
1 polymer ?
#
loop_
_entity_poly.entity_id
_entity_poly.type
_entity_poly.pdbx_seq_one_letter_code
_entity_poly.pdbx_strand_id
1 'polypeptide(L)'
;MSSDDVENDTRYNHLHFLLGLGLAISSSIFIGSSFIIKKLALKKINALGNVRASAGGYGYLKQWMWWLGLTTMGIGEAANLLAYAFAPAALVTPLGALSVLVAAVLSSKFLHEKLNFIGKIGCFLCIIGSIIFVIHSPKTEEVQEFSDLNNMLFDFLFISYVLSIFVMTVIVKIVFVPRFGNSNVVVYLLICSGVGSLTVVFCKAVALGVKETIEGGTNNFNNYIFWLLVLLSVSCIMVQMNYLNKSLDIFNTSIVTPIYYVIFTVLVIISSGILFKEWEKIDVKDILGCVCGFLILMVAVFTLNAFKDAHLTFKDLNLNARRRNSTNVDPSNNFVITFQRTRSHESTN
;
A
#
# COMPACT_ATOMS: atom_id res chain seq x y z
N MET A 1 -31.89 26.96 22.89
CA MET A 1 -31.53 26.21 21.68
C MET A 1 -32.85 25.68 21.15
N SER A 2 -33.28 26.14 19.98
CA SER A 2 -34.60 25.77 19.43
C SER A 2 -34.52 24.34 18.86
N SER A 3 -35.65 23.66 18.74
CA SER A 3 -35.72 22.31 18.08
C SER A 3 -35.15 22.35 16.67
N ASP A 4 -35.28 23.49 15.99
CA ASP A 4 -34.78 23.73 14.63
C ASP A 4 -33.25 23.82 14.58
N ASP A 5 -32.59 24.32 15.65
CA ASP A 5 -31.12 24.39 15.75
C ASP A 5 -30.51 22.99 15.92
N VAL A 6 -31.18 22.11 16.69
CA VAL A 6 -30.75 20.73 16.90
C VAL A 6 -30.96 19.89 15.64
N GLU A 7 -32.02 20.10 14.90
CA GLU A 7 -32.33 19.39 13.65
C GLU A 7 -31.36 19.80 12.53
N ASN A 8 -31.00 21.09 12.45
CA ASN A 8 -30.01 21.58 11.49
C ASN A 8 -28.60 21.08 11.80
N ASP A 9 -28.21 20.99 13.06
CA ASP A 9 -26.90 20.51 13.48
C ASP A 9 -26.74 19.01 13.22
N THR A 10 -27.81 18.22 13.47
CA THR A 10 -27.82 16.79 13.13
C THR A 10 -27.80 16.56 11.62
N ARG A 11 -28.49 17.34 10.83
CA ARG A 11 -28.51 17.25 9.36
C ARG A 11 -27.12 17.64 8.78
N TYR A 12 -26.49 18.68 9.32
CA TYR A 12 -25.14 19.11 8.94
C TYR A 12 -24.10 18.02 9.22
N ASN A 13 -24.12 17.42 10.38
CA ASN A 13 -23.25 16.32 10.78
C ASN A 13 -23.45 15.07 9.90
N HIS A 14 -24.70 14.73 9.53
CA HIS A 14 -25.00 13.66 8.60
C HIS A 14 -24.47 13.91 7.19
N LEU A 15 -24.58 15.14 6.68
CA LEU A 15 -24.07 15.51 5.36
C LEU A 15 -22.54 15.40 5.30
N HIS A 16 -21.85 15.91 6.32
CA HIS A 16 -20.39 15.80 6.43
C HIS A 16 -19.93 14.34 6.47
N PHE A 17 -20.61 13.50 7.25
CA PHE A 17 -20.34 12.08 7.32
C PHE A 17 -20.50 11.38 5.97
N LEU A 18 -21.60 11.65 5.23
CA LEU A 18 -21.84 11.08 3.91
C LEU A 18 -20.80 11.56 2.88
N LEU A 19 -20.37 12.82 2.95
CA LEU A 19 -19.30 13.36 2.10
C LEU A 19 -17.98 12.64 2.37
N GLY A 20 -17.59 12.46 3.63
CA GLY A 20 -16.38 11.72 4.00
C GLY A 20 -16.41 10.28 3.52
N LEU A 21 -17.54 9.59 3.69
CA LEU A 21 -17.76 8.24 3.21
C LEU A 21 -17.64 8.14 1.68
N GLY A 22 -18.29 9.05 0.96
CA GLY A 22 -18.25 9.12 -0.51
C GLY A 22 -16.83 9.39 -1.03
N LEU A 23 -16.08 10.29 -0.37
CA LEU A 23 -14.68 10.58 -0.70
C LEU A 23 -13.78 9.36 -0.46
N ALA A 24 -13.96 8.63 0.64
CA ALA A 24 -13.16 7.44 0.94
C ALA A 24 -13.42 6.29 -0.05
N ILE A 25 -14.67 6.08 -0.45
CA ILE A 25 -15.02 5.06 -1.46
C ILE A 25 -14.45 5.46 -2.83
N SER A 26 -14.63 6.71 -3.26
CA SER A 26 -14.11 7.20 -4.54
C SER A 26 -12.58 7.15 -4.58
N SER A 27 -11.90 7.53 -3.49
CA SER A 27 -10.45 7.37 -3.30
C SER A 27 -10.00 5.94 -3.59
N SER A 28 -10.66 4.97 -2.98
CA SER A 28 -10.34 3.55 -3.16
C SER A 28 -10.48 3.08 -4.61
N ILE A 29 -11.49 3.59 -5.33
CA ILE A 29 -11.68 3.30 -6.76
C ILE A 29 -10.54 3.93 -7.58
N PHE A 30 -10.18 5.17 -7.33
CA PHE A 30 -9.10 5.85 -8.03
C PHE A 30 -7.75 5.18 -7.77
N ILE A 31 -7.40 4.90 -6.52
CA ILE A 31 -6.15 4.23 -6.16
C ILE A 31 -6.08 2.83 -6.79
N GLY A 32 -7.12 2.01 -6.61
CA GLY A 32 -7.16 0.66 -7.18
C GLY A 32 -7.06 0.64 -8.71
N SER A 33 -7.75 1.58 -9.39
CA SER A 33 -7.71 1.72 -10.85
C SER A 33 -6.34 2.17 -11.35
N SER A 34 -5.63 3.01 -10.61
CA SER A 34 -4.32 3.54 -10.98
C SER A 34 -3.27 2.45 -11.23
N PHE A 35 -3.28 1.39 -10.42
CA PHE A 35 -2.38 0.24 -10.59
C PHE A 35 -2.62 -0.46 -11.92
N ILE A 36 -3.89 -0.63 -12.29
CA ILE A 36 -4.28 -1.29 -13.55
C ILE A 36 -3.86 -0.45 -14.76
N ILE A 37 -4.12 0.86 -14.72
CA ILE A 37 -3.77 1.79 -15.79
C ILE A 37 -2.24 1.81 -15.99
N LYS A 38 -1.45 1.90 -14.91
CA LYS A 38 0.01 1.81 -14.97
C LYS A 38 0.48 0.49 -15.56
N LYS A 39 -0.10 -0.64 -15.12
CA LYS A 39 0.25 -1.97 -15.65
C LYS A 39 -0.07 -2.10 -17.14
N LEU A 40 -1.21 -1.59 -17.60
CA LEU A 40 -1.57 -1.57 -19.02
C LEU A 40 -0.58 -0.75 -19.83
N ALA A 41 -0.14 0.40 -19.32
CA ALA A 41 0.90 1.22 -19.95
C ALA A 41 2.21 0.44 -20.08
N LEU A 42 2.65 -0.27 -19.03
CA LEU A 42 3.85 -1.10 -19.05
C LEU A 42 3.73 -2.26 -20.06
N LYS A 43 2.59 -2.97 -20.08
CA LYS A 43 2.32 -4.03 -21.07
C LYS A 43 2.40 -3.51 -22.50
N LYS A 44 1.83 -2.33 -22.76
CA LYS A 44 1.86 -1.70 -24.10
C LYS A 44 3.28 -1.39 -24.55
N ILE A 45 4.13 -0.88 -23.65
CA ILE A 45 5.54 -0.56 -23.95
C ILE A 45 6.33 -1.82 -24.23
N ASN A 46 6.12 -2.86 -23.44
CA ASN A 46 6.78 -4.16 -23.62
C ASN A 46 6.40 -4.79 -24.99
N ALA A 47 5.14 -4.65 -25.41
CA ALA A 47 4.68 -5.11 -26.71
C ALA A 47 5.31 -4.34 -27.89
N LEU A 48 5.74 -3.09 -27.69
CA LEU A 48 6.43 -2.27 -28.70
C LEU A 48 7.94 -2.58 -28.79
N GLY A 49 8.45 -3.58 -28.07
CA GLY A 49 9.87 -3.95 -28.09
C GLY A 49 10.81 -3.02 -27.32
N ASN A 50 10.28 -2.08 -26.55
CA ASN A 50 11.10 -1.22 -25.70
C ASN A 50 11.69 -1.99 -24.51
N VAL A 51 12.80 -1.48 -23.98
CA VAL A 51 13.42 -2.04 -22.77
C VAL A 51 12.41 -2.03 -21.62
N ARG A 52 12.19 -3.19 -21.01
CA ARG A 52 11.24 -3.37 -19.90
C ARG A 52 11.62 -2.51 -18.71
N ALA A 53 10.63 -2.07 -17.93
CA ALA A 53 10.87 -1.33 -16.70
C ALA A 53 11.69 -2.16 -15.69
N SER A 54 11.47 -3.46 -15.63
CA SER A 54 12.24 -4.42 -14.82
C SER A 54 13.72 -4.47 -15.19
N ALA A 55 14.03 -4.31 -16.48
CA ALA A 55 15.39 -4.26 -17.01
C ALA A 55 16.02 -2.85 -16.98
N GLY A 56 15.37 -1.89 -16.32
CA GLY A 56 15.86 -0.51 -16.19
C GLY A 56 15.42 0.45 -17.29
N GLY A 57 14.45 0.07 -18.16
CA GLY A 57 13.89 0.93 -19.17
C GLY A 57 12.94 2.00 -18.58
N TYR A 58 13.04 3.23 -19.08
CA TYR A 58 12.18 4.36 -18.70
C TYR A 58 11.18 4.74 -19.82
N GLY A 59 10.92 3.83 -20.77
CA GLY A 59 10.00 4.05 -21.86
C GLY A 59 8.57 4.42 -21.44
N TYR A 60 8.15 4.03 -20.25
CA TYR A 60 6.83 4.32 -19.68
C TYR A 60 6.60 5.83 -19.47
N LEU A 61 7.66 6.62 -19.23
CA LEU A 61 7.54 8.08 -19.07
C LEU A 61 7.06 8.78 -20.34
N LYS A 62 7.23 8.15 -21.52
CA LYS A 62 6.74 8.68 -22.82
C LYS A 62 5.28 8.31 -23.10
N GLN A 63 4.66 7.44 -22.27
CA GLN A 63 3.29 6.99 -22.46
C GLN A 63 2.31 7.81 -21.62
N TRP A 64 1.39 8.51 -22.28
CA TRP A 64 0.36 9.32 -21.61
C TRP A 64 -0.52 8.49 -20.64
N MET A 65 -0.77 7.22 -20.96
CA MET A 65 -1.53 6.31 -20.12
C MET A 65 -0.86 6.08 -18.76
N TRP A 66 0.48 6.06 -18.70
CA TRP A 66 1.19 5.95 -17.44
C TRP A 66 0.98 7.19 -16.56
N TRP A 67 1.05 8.38 -17.18
CA TRP A 67 0.76 9.64 -16.48
C TRP A 67 -0.69 9.71 -16.01
N LEU A 68 -1.64 9.22 -16.82
CA LEU A 68 -3.03 9.09 -16.39
C LEU A 68 -3.15 8.20 -15.14
N GLY A 69 -2.44 7.06 -15.08
CA GLY A 69 -2.40 6.22 -13.89
C GLY A 69 -1.75 6.91 -12.69
N LEU A 70 -0.73 7.74 -12.91
CA LEU A 70 -0.08 8.50 -11.83
C LEU A 70 -1.00 9.60 -11.29
N THR A 71 -1.65 10.38 -12.16
CA THR A 71 -2.61 11.43 -11.76
C THR A 71 -3.83 10.85 -11.07
N THR A 72 -4.36 9.72 -11.57
CA THR A 72 -5.47 9.01 -10.94
C THR A 72 -5.10 8.57 -9.51
N MET A 73 -3.88 8.10 -9.28
CA MET A 73 -3.37 7.78 -7.95
C MET A 73 -3.30 9.03 -7.07
N GLY A 74 -2.75 10.13 -7.58
CA GLY A 74 -2.67 11.40 -6.84
C GLY A 74 -4.04 11.95 -6.44
N ILE A 75 -5.03 11.90 -7.34
CA ILE A 75 -6.41 12.28 -7.06
C ILE A 75 -7.01 11.38 -5.97
N GLY A 76 -6.77 10.07 -6.05
CA GLY A 76 -7.23 9.11 -5.04
C GLY A 76 -6.63 9.41 -3.66
N GLU A 77 -5.33 9.66 -3.57
CA GLU A 77 -4.68 10.02 -2.30
C GLU A 77 -5.20 11.36 -1.73
N ALA A 78 -5.41 12.37 -2.59
CA ALA A 78 -5.99 13.64 -2.18
C ALA A 78 -7.43 13.46 -1.66
N ALA A 79 -8.25 12.66 -2.34
CA ALA A 79 -9.61 12.34 -1.88
C ALA A 79 -9.60 11.58 -0.54
N ASN A 80 -8.62 10.71 -0.32
CA ASN A 80 -8.44 9.99 0.94
C ASN A 80 -8.09 10.94 2.09
N LEU A 81 -7.19 11.89 1.85
CA LEU A 81 -6.83 12.92 2.82
C LEU A 81 -8.04 13.81 3.17
N LEU A 82 -8.80 14.22 2.16
CA LEU A 82 -10.02 15.00 2.38
C LEU A 82 -11.08 14.20 3.15
N ALA A 83 -11.18 12.89 2.93
CA ALA A 83 -12.12 12.06 3.65
C ALA A 83 -11.89 12.09 5.18
N TYR A 84 -10.62 12.16 5.64
CA TYR A 84 -10.29 12.29 7.07
C TYR A 84 -10.74 13.61 7.68
N ALA A 85 -10.92 14.67 6.88
CA ALA A 85 -11.46 15.94 7.38
C ALA A 85 -12.97 15.87 7.66
N PHE A 86 -13.71 14.94 7.02
CA PHE A 86 -15.15 14.84 7.09
C PHE A 86 -15.66 13.62 7.85
N ALA A 87 -14.84 12.57 7.99
CA ALA A 87 -15.24 11.33 8.64
C ALA A 87 -14.14 10.79 9.57
N PRO A 88 -14.52 10.09 10.65
CA PRO A 88 -13.54 9.50 11.59
C PRO A 88 -12.57 8.55 10.90
N ALA A 89 -11.31 8.57 11.33
CA ALA A 89 -10.26 7.69 10.81
C ALA A 89 -10.62 6.20 10.91
N ALA A 90 -11.35 5.80 11.97
CA ALA A 90 -11.85 4.44 12.17
C ALA A 90 -12.75 3.93 11.04
N LEU A 91 -13.37 4.84 10.27
CA LEU A 91 -14.20 4.52 9.08
C LEU A 91 -13.43 4.65 7.78
N VAL A 92 -12.67 5.74 7.62
CA VAL A 92 -11.95 6.03 6.36
C VAL A 92 -10.88 4.96 6.09
N THR A 93 -10.17 4.53 7.13
CA THR A 93 -9.06 3.58 6.96
C THR A 93 -9.49 2.19 6.43
N PRO A 94 -10.53 1.53 6.98
CA PRO A 94 -11.04 0.30 6.39
C PRO A 94 -11.48 0.46 4.94
N LEU A 95 -12.06 1.62 4.61
CA LEU A 95 -12.47 1.93 3.25
C LEU A 95 -11.27 2.11 2.30
N GLY A 96 -10.14 2.63 2.78
CA GLY A 96 -8.88 2.65 2.02
C GLY A 96 -8.42 1.25 1.57
N ALA A 97 -8.62 0.21 2.42
CA ALA A 97 -8.32 -1.17 2.08
C ALA A 97 -9.18 -1.72 0.91
N LEU A 98 -10.35 -1.11 0.60
CA LEU A 98 -11.16 -1.47 -0.56
C LEU A 98 -10.40 -1.27 -1.88
N SER A 99 -9.40 -0.39 -1.92
CA SER A 99 -8.55 -0.20 -3.11
C SER A 99 -7.88 -1.50 -3.56
N VAL A 100 -7.53 -2.37 -2.62
CA VAL A 100 -6.98 -3.71 -2.89
C VAL A 100 -8.02 -4.60 -3.60
N LEU A 101 -9.29 -4.57 -3.15
CA LEU A 101 -10.37 -5.33 -3.79
C LEU A 101 -10.68 -4.78 -5.19
N VAL A 102 -10.74 -3.45 -5.33
CA VAL A 102 -10.93 -2.80 -6.63
C VAL A 102 -9.82 -3.20 -7.59
N ALA A 103 -8.56 -3.15 -7.17
CA ALA A 103 -7.42 -3.57 -7.97
C ALA A 103 -7.51 -5.05 -8.37
N ALA A 104 -7.91 -5.95 -7.45
CA ALA A 104 -8.04 -7.38 -7.72
C ALA A 104 -9.16 -7.66 -8.75
N VAL A 105 -10.32 -7.00 -8.63
CA VAL A 105 -11.44 -7.14 -9.57
C VAL A 105 -11.07 -6.61 -10.95
N LEU A 106 -10.50 -5.41 -11.02
CA LEU A 106 -10.08 -4.79 -12.29
C LEU A 106 -8.92 -5.57 -12.95
N SER A 107 -7.97 -6.08 -12.16
CA SER A 107 -6.89 -6.92 -12.65
C SER A 107 -7.43 -8.20 -13.30
N SER A 108 -8.39 -8.86 -12.66
CA SER A 108 -9.04 -10.04 -13.22
C SER A 108 -9.76 -9.73 -14.54
N LYS A 109 -10.41 -8.56 -14.64
CA LYS A 109 -11.21 -8.17 -15.80
C LYS A 109 -10.36 -7.68 -16.98
N PHE A 110 -9.40 -6.78 -16.72
CA PHE A 110 -8.65 -6.09 -17.77
C PHE A 110 -7.28 -6.70 -18.07
N LEU A 111 -6.66 -7.33 -17.08
CA LEU A 111 -5.33 -7.94 -17.25
C LEU A 111 -5.41 -9.46 -17.39
N HIS A 112 -6.61 -10.06 -17.17
CA HIS A 112 -6.84 -11.51 -17.13
C HIS A 112 -5.99 -12.23 -16.06
N GLU A 113 -5.57 -11.49 -15.01
CA GLU A 113 -4.82 -12.01 -13.88
C GLU A 113 -5.79 -12.55 -12.83
N LYS A 114 -5.89 -13.87 -12.68
CA LYS A 114 -6.78 -14.49 -11.70
C LYS A 114 -6.01 -14.84 -10.43
N LEU A 115 -6.57 -14.45 -9.28
CA LEU A 115 -6.08 -14.93 -7.99
C LEU A 115 -6.57 -16.35 -7.72
N ASN A 116 -5.66 -17.19 -7.24
CA ASN A 116 -5.98 -18.51 -6.69
C ASN A 116 -6.90 -18.35 -5.47
N PHE A 117 -7.51 -19.45 -5.04
CA PHE A 117 -8.33 -19.45 -3.82
C PHE A 117 -7.53 -18.99 -2.58
N ILE A 118 -6.31 -19.49 -2.42
CA ILE A 118 -5.41 -19.09 -1.32
C ILE A 118 -5.06 -17.60 -1.42
N GLY A 119 -4.82 -17.08 -2.63
CA GLY A 119 -4.59 -15.64 -2.85
C GLY A 119 -5.78 -14.78 -2.43
N LYS A 120 -7.02 -15.23 -2.63
CA LYS A 120 -8.22 -14.52 -2.14
C LYS A 120 -8.28 -14.47 -0.61
N ILE A 121 -7.90 -15.57 0.07
CA ILE A 121 -7.78 -15.61 1.53
C ILE A 121 -6.69 -14.64 1.99
N GLY A 122 -5.53 -14.61 1.33
CA GLY A 122 -4.46 -13.68 1.62
C GLY A 122 -4.90 -12.21 1.51
N CYS A 123 -5.64 -11.84 0.44
CA CYS A 123 -6.21 -10.49 0.32
C CYS A 123 -7.20 -10.16 1.46
N PHE A 124 -8.03 -11.11 1.84
CA PHE A 124 -8.98 -10.95 2.95
C PHE A 124 -8.24 -10.74 4.28
N LEU A 125 -7.20 -11.52 4.54
CA LEU A 125 -6.34 -11.34 5.72
C LEU A 125 -5.61 -10.00 5.70
N CYS A 126 -5.15 -9.50 4.53
CA CYS A 126 -4.58 -8.17 4.41
C CYS A 126 -5.56 -7.08 4.87
N ILE A 127 -6.82 -7.18 4.46
CA ILE A 127 -7.85 -6.20 4.83
C ILE A 127 -8.10 -6.24 6.34
N ILE A 128 -8.35 -7.43 6.91
CA ILE A 128 -8.61 -7.58 8.36
C ILE A 128 -7.40 -7.10 9.17
N GLY A 129 -6.20 -7.58 8.84
CA GLY A 129 -4.98 -7.20 9.53
C GLY A 129 -4.71 -5.70 9.48
N SER A 130 -4.94 -5.05 8.32
CA SER A 130 -4.81 -3.60 8.18
C SER A 130 -5.82 -2.84 9.03
N ILE A 131 -7.07 -3.28 9.07
CA ILE A 131 -8.12 -2.67 9.91
C ILE A 131 -7.70 -2.73 11.38
N ILE A 132 -7.31 -3.90 11.88
CA ILE A 132 -6.90 -4.11 13.28
C ILE A 132 -5.68 -3.24 13.58
N PHE A 133 -4.66 -3.25 12.70
CA PHE A 133 -3.43 -2.49 12.89
C PHE A 133 -3.69 -0.99 12.99
N VAL A 134 -4.52 -0.43 12.08
CA VAL A 134 -4.77 1.02 12.02
C VAL A 134 -5.69 1.50 13.14
N ILE A 135 -6.69 0.71 13.54
CA ILE A 135 -7.58 1.08 14.67
C ILE A 135 -6.79 1.26 15.96
N HIS A 136 -5.76 0.42 16.17
CA HIS A 136 -4.91 0.45 17.37
C HIS A 136 -3.62 1.27 17.16
N SER A 137 -3.40 1.84 15.96
CA SER A 137 -2.22 2.68 15.73
C SER A 137 -2.34 4.02 16.46
N PRO A 138 -1.20 4.65 16.82
CA PRO A 138 -1.21 5.99 17.39
C PRO A 138 -2.02 6.95 16.51
N LYS A 139 -2.76 7.85 17.15
CA LYS A 139 -3.48 8.91 16.44
C LYS A 139 -2.54 10.11 16.29
N THR A 140 -2.40 10.58 15.07
CA THR A 140 -1.55 11.75 14.76
C THR A 140 -2.11 12.99 15.45
N GLU A 141 -1.35 13.62 16.36
CA GLU A 141 -1.64 14.97 16.83
C GLU A 141 -1.35 15.95 15.69
N GLU A 142 -2.22 16.95 15.50
CA GLU A 142 -2.01 17.98 14.49
C GLU A 142 -0.86 18.89 14.95
N VAL A 143 0.25 18.86 14.21
CA VAL A 143 1.31 19.87 14.35
C VAL A 143 0.79 21.16 13.73
N GLN A 144 0.78 22.25 14.50
CA GLN A 144 0.18 23.52 14.08
C GLN A 144 1.17 24.43 13.34
N GLU A 145 2.46 24.34 13.67
CA GLU A 145 3.49 25.21 13.12
C GLU A 145 4.59 24.45 12.37
N PHE A 146 5.05 25.02 11.27
CA PHE A 146 6.14 24.45 10.47
C PHE A 146 7.48 24.48 11.24
N SER A 147 7.68 25.45 12.14
CA SER A 147 8.85 25.54 13.02
C SER A 147 8.98 24.31 13.93
N ASP A 148 7.89 23.86 14.52
CA ASP A 148 7.86 22.68 15.41
C ASP A 148 8.16 21.40 14.64
N LEU A 149 7.56 21.26 13.46
CA LEU A 149 7.83 20.14 12.57
C LEU A 149 9.31 20.10 12.14
N ASN A 150 9.91 21.26 11.89
CA ASN A 150 11.33 21.34 11.56
C ASN A 150 12.21 20.77 12.67
N ASN A 151 11.91 21.10 13.93
CA ASN A 151 12.64 20.57 15.09
C ASN A 151 12.45 19.03 15.20
N MET A 152 11.25 18.53 14.93
CA MET A 152 10.96 17.07 14.92
C MET A 152 11.70 16.34 13.81
N LEU A 153 11.85 16.93 12.63
CA LEU A 153 12.59 16.36 11.50
C LEU A 153 14.09 16.16 11.80
N PHE A 154 14.66 17.02 12.65
CA PHE A 154 16.05 16.90 13.10
C PHE A 154 16.22 16.11 14.41
N ASP A 155 15.14 15.50 14.95
CA ASP A 155 15.24 14.61 16.11
C ASP A 155 16.09 13.38 15.78
N PHE A 156 16.91 12.97 16.74
CA PHE A 156 17.81 11.83 16.61
C PHE A 156 17.07 10.53 16.21
N LEU A 157 15.88 10.28 16.76
CA LEU A 157 15.08 9.11 16.44
C LEU A 157 14.62 9.10 14.97
N PHE A 158 14.16 10.27 14.48
CA PHE A 158 13.71 10.39 13.10
C PHE A 158 14.88 10.27 12.12
N ILE A 159 16.01 10.92 12.40
CA ILE A 159 17.23 10.79 11.58
C ILE A 159 17.72 9.35 11.54
N SER A 160 17.71 8.64 12.69
CA SER A 160 18.08 7.21 12.72
C SER A 160 17.14 6.33 11.90
N TYR A 161 15.84 6.64 11.89
CA TYR A 161 14.87 5.97 11.02
C TYR A 161 15.16 6.22 9.53
N VAL A 162 15.37 7.47 9.13
CA VAL A 162 15.71 7.82 7.74
C VAL A 162 16.98 7.08 7.30
N LEU A 163 18.01 7.06 8.15
CA LEU A 163 19.25 6.34 7.88
C LEU A 163 19.01 4.83 7.77
N SER A 164 18.17 4.25 8.64
CA SER A 164 17.83 2.82 8.59
C SER A 164 17.12 2.44 7.29
N ILE A 165 16.16 3.26 6.83
CA ILE A 165 15.49 3.06 5.54
C ILE A 165 16.48 3.18 4.37
N PHE A 166 17.42 4.13 4.44
CA PHE A 166 18.45 4.28 3.41
C PHE A 166 19.35 3.05 3.35
N VAL A 167 19.89 2.60 4.49
CA VAL A 167 20.75 1.40 4.59
C VAL A 167 19.98 0.16 4.12
N MET A 168 18.74 -0.04 4.58
CA MET A 168 17.87 -1.13 4.12
C MET A 168 17.70 -1.10 2.60
N THR A 169 17.41 0.06 2.03
CA THR A 169 17.22 0.24 0.58
C THR A 169 18.49 -0.14 -0.19
N VAL A 170 19.66 0.29 0.27
CA VAL A 170 20.96 -0.05 -0.34
C VAL A 170 21.23 -1.54 -0.27
N ILE A 171 21.05 -2.16 0.91
CA ILE A 171 21.27 -3.59 1.11
C ILE A 171 20.32 -4.40 0.21
N VAL A 172 19.03 -4.08 0.22
CA VAL A 172 18.02 -4.78 -0.60
C VAL A 172 18.36 -4.63 -2.09
N LYS A 173 18.75 -3.44 -2.54
CA LYS A 173 19.12 -3.17 -3.93
C LYS A 173 20.35 -3.96 -4.38
N ILE A 174 21.40 -4.04 -3.54
CA ILE A 174 22.69 -4.65 -3.92
C ILE A 174 22.64 -6.17 -3.75
N VAL A 175 22.04 -6.67 -2.65
CA VAL A 175 22.11 -8.09 -2.28
C VAL A 175 20.88 -8.86 -2.75
N PHE A 176 19.68 -8.34 -2.48
CA PHE A 176 18.44 -9.09 -2.68
C PHE A 176 17.87 -8.94 -4.11
N VAL A 177 17.94 -7.76 -4.71
CA VAL A 177 17.40 -7.54 -6.07
C VAL A 177 18.07 -8.44 -7.10
N PRO A 178 19.42 -8.61 -7.16
CA PRO A 178 20.06 -9.48 -8.15
C PRO A 178 19.72 -10.96 -7.96
N ARG A 179 19.49 -11.38 -6.71
CA ARG A 179 19.26 -12.80 -6.38
C ARG A 179 17.78 -13.20 -6.42
N PHE A 180 16.92 -12.36 -5.92
CA PHE A 180 15.52 -12.69 -5.65
C PHE A 180 14.52 -11.74 -6.35
N GLY A 181 14.96 -10.68 -7.01
CA GLY A 181 14.07 -9.67 -7.59
C GLY A 181 13.07 -10.23 -8.60
N ASN A 182 13.46 -11.22 -9.39
CA ASN A 182 12.55 -11.84 -10.39
C ASN A 182 11.61 -12.89 -9.79
N SER A 183 11.89 -13.41 -8.59
CA SER A 183 11.09 -14.48 -7.98
C SER A 183 10.27 -14.00 -6.78
N ASN A 184 10.66 -12.92 -6.11
CA ASN A 184 10.01 -12.45 -4.91
C ASN A 184 9.59 -10.97 -5.03
N VAL A 185 8.27 -10.75 -5.05
CA VAL A 185 7.69 -9.41 -5.17
C VAL A 185 8.03 -8.50 -3.99
N VAL A 186 8.19 -9.07 -2.79
CA VAL A 186 8.46 -8.32 -1.55
C VAL A 186 9.76 -7.51 -1.65
N VAL A 187 10.75 -7.99 -2.40
CA VAL A 187 12.05 -7.32 -2.56
C VAL A 187 11.90 -5.91 -3.16
N TYR A 188 11.13 -5.78 -4.23
CA TYR A 188 10.88 -4.46 -4.84
C TYR A 188 9.95 -3.61 -3.99
N LEU A 189 8.96 -4.23 -3.35
CA LEU A 189 7.98 -3.51 -2.54
C LEU A 189 8.55 -3.01 -1.22
N LEU A 190 9.55 -3.67 -0.63
CA LEU A 190 10.26 -3.15 0.53
C LEU A 190 10.97 -1.82 0.22
N ILE A 191 11.66 -1.75 -0.93
CA ILE A 191 12.29 -0.49 -1.35
C ILE A 191 11.24 0.57 -1.64
N CYS A 192 10.21 0.21 -2.42
CA CYS A 192 9.13 1.13 -2.79
C CYS A 192 8.41 1.69 -1.56
N SER A 193 8.01 0.84 -0.64
CA SER A 193 7.25 1.23 0.55
C SER A 193 8.11 1.94 1.60
N GLY A 194 9.40 1.53 1.74
CA GLY A 194 10.33 2.20 2.65
C GLY A 194 10.58 3.65 2.22
N VAL A 195 10.93 3.87 0.96
CA VAL A 195 11.09 5.23 0.42
C VAL A 195 9.76 5.97 0.40
N GLY A 196 8.65 5.25 0.13
CA GLY A 196 7.30 5.80 0.14
C GLY A 196 6.86 6.33 1.50
N SER A 197 7.24 5.69 2.60
CA SER A 197 6.93 6.18 3.95
C SER A 197 7.61 7.52 4.24
N LEU A 198 8.85 7.71 3.78
CA LEU A 198 9.55 9.01 3.86
C LEU A 198 8.88 10.07 2.97
N THR A 199 8.40 9.67 1.79
CA THR A 199 7.65 10.56 0.90
C THR A 199 6.44 11.16 1.60
N VAL A 200 5.65 10.34 2.31
CA VAL A 200 4.46 10.80 3.03
C VAL A 200 4.82 11.83 4.09
N VAL A 201 5.87 11.58 4.86
CA VAL A 201 6.34 12.51 5.90
C VAL A 201 6.79 13.84 5.30
N PHE A 202 7.63 13.79 4.26
CA PHE A 202 8.12 15.01 3.60
C PHE A 202 6.99 15.79 2.90
N CYS A 203 6.04 15.10 2.28
CA CYS A 203 4.87 15.74 1.68
C CYS A 203 3.97 16.41 2.73
N LYS A 204 3.77 15.78 3.91
CA LYS A 204 3.04 16.40 5.03
C LYS A 204 3.76 17.67 5.50
N ALA A 205 5.08 17.63 5.62
CA ALA A 205 5.90 18.78 6.00
C ALA A 205 5.74 19.95 5.00
N VAL A 206 5.83 19.64 3.72
CA VAL A 206 5.62 20.65 2.65
C VAL A 206 4.21 21.20 2.69
N ALA A 207 3.19 20.34 2.85
CA ALA A 207 1.79 20.76 2.91
C ALA A 207 1.52 21.70 4.11
N LEU A 208 2.12 21.42 5.27
CA LEU A 208 2.01 22.30 6.45
C LEU A 208 2.66 23.66 6.19
N GLY A 209 3.86 23.70 5.59
CA GLY A 209 4.54 24.95 5.23
C GLY A 209 3.75 25.79 4.21
N VAL A 210 3.08 25.14 3.24
CA VAL A 210 2.18 25.84 2.31
C VAL A 210 0.95 26.37 3.02
N LYS A 211 0.31 25.56 3.87
CA LYS A 211 -0.89 25.95 4.64
C LYS A 211 -0.60 27.20 5.49
N GLU A 212 0.46 27.19 6.30
CA GLU A 212 0.85 28.32 7.17
C GLU A 212 1.13 29.58 6.37
N THR A 213 1.77 29.47 5.20
CA THR A 213 2.03 30.62 4.33
C THR A 213 0.74 31.22 3.75
N ILE A 214 -0.25 30.38 3.39
CA ILE A 214 -1.54 30.84 2.83
C ILE A 214 -2.41 31.47 3.91
N GLU A 215 -2.40 30.93 5.13
CA GLU A 215 -3.20 31.44 6.27
C GLU A 215 -2.63 32.75 6.84
N GLY A 216 -1.56 33.30 6.27
CA GLY A 216 -0.98 34.59 6.66
C GLY A 216 0.00 34.51 7.83
N GLY A 217 0.48 33.28 8.15
CA GLY A 217 1.57 33.05 9.09
C GLY A 217 2.95 33.39 8.51
N THR A 218 3.96 32.63 8.87
CA THR A 218 5.32 32.83 8.37
C THR A 218 5.42 32.48 6.88
N ASN A 219 6.13 33.30 6.10
CA ASN A 219 6.37 33.03 4.68
C ASN A 219 7.45 31.94 4.52
N ASN A 220 7.03 30.68 4.52
CA ASN A 220 7.92 29.54 4.43
C ASN A 220 8.59 29.39 3.05
N PHE A 221 8.11 30.06 2.00
CA PHE A 221 8.75 30.03 0.68
C PHE A 221 10.15 30.68 0.68
N ASN A 222 10.47 31.52 1.63
CA ASN A 222 11.82 32.07 1.81
C ASN A 222 12.74 31.13 2.61
N ASN A 223 12.21 30.05 3.18
CA ASN A 223 12.99 29.12 3.98
C ASN A 223 13.65 28.05 3.08
N TYR A 224 14.98 27.92 3.16
CA TYR A 224 15.71 26.89 2.39
C TYR A 224 15.32 25.46 2.75
N ILE A 225 14.89 25.22 4.00
CA ILE A 225 14.45 23.90 4.47
C ILE A 225 13.17 23.49 3.75
N PHE A 226 12.25 24.40 3.48
CA PHE A 226 11.05 24.14 2.71
C PHE A 226 11.40 23.56 1.31
N TRP A 227 12.30 24.21 0.59
CA TRP A 227 12.74 23.77 -0.72
C TRP A 227 13.53 22.46 -0.68
N LEU A 228 14.31 22.24 0.38
CA LEU A 228 14.98 20.95 0.61
C LEU A 228 13.96 19.83 0.77
N LEU A 229 12.89 20.02 1.54
CA LEU A 229 11.82 19.04 1.73
C LEU A 229 11.07 18.77 0.43
N VAL A 230 10.81 19.79 -0.39
CA VAL A 230 10.23 19.61 -1.74
C VAL A 230 11.15 18.75 -2.60
N LEU A 231 12.44 19.03 -2.64
CA LEU A 231 13.42 18.26 -3.42
C LEU A 231 13.50 16.81 -2.94
N LEU A 232 13.53 16.58 -1.62
CA LEU A 232 13.52 15.24 -1.03
C LEU A 232 12.23 14.48 -1.38
N SER A 233 11.07 15.13 -1.28
CA SER A 233 9.77 14.54 -1.65
C SER A 233 9.78 14.08 -3.10
N VAL A 234 10.16 14.94 -4.03
CA VAL A 234 10.22 14.63 -5.47
C VAL A 234 11.19 13.47 -5.73
N SER A 235 12.38 13.51 -5.12
CA SER A 235 13.38 12.46 -5.27
C SER A 235 12.85 11.10 -4.77
N CYS A 236 12.21 11.08 -3.62
CA CYS A 236 11.60 9.88 -3.05
C CYS A 236 10.46 9.37 -3.94
N ILE A 237 9.59 10.25 -4.47
CA ILE A 237 8.53 9.88 -5.41
C ILE A 237 9.12 9.19 -6.65
N MET A 238 10.18 9.72 -7.23
CA MET A 238 10.82 9.12 -8.40
C MET A 238 11.36 7.72 -8.10
N VAL A 239 12.03 7.54 -6.96
CA VAL A 239 12.59 6.24 -6.55
C VAL A 239 11.45 5.24 -6.30
N GLN A 240 10.46 5.58 -5.47
CA GLN A 240 9.35 4.67 -5.17
C GLN A 240 8.56 4.26 -6.41
N MET A 241 8.28 5.20 -7.33
CA MET A 241 7.57 4.90 -8.59
C MET A 241 8.37 3.99 -9.51
N ASN A 242 9.69 4.16 -9.58
CA ASN A 242 10.56 3.27 -10.36
C ASN A 242 10.47 1.82 -9.85
N TYR A 243 10.55 1.60 -8.53
CA TYR A 243 10.46 0.23 -7.97
C TYR A 243 9.04 -0.33 -8.02
N LEU A 244 8.02 0.50 -7.88
CA LEU A 244 6.63 0.09 -8.08
C LEU A 244 6.40 -0.39 -9.53
N ASN A 245 6.89 0.37 -10.52
CA ASN A 245 6.78 -0.02 -11.92
C ASN A 245 7.52 -1.33 -12.24
N LYS A 246 8.70 -1.54 -11.64
CA LYS A 246 9.44 -2.82 -11.76
C LYS A 246 8.64 -3.99 -11.18
N SER A 247 8.03 -3.79 -10.01
CA SER A 247 7.17 -4.79 -9.40
C SER A 247 5.95 -5.12 -10.27
N LEU A 248 5.26 -4.10 -10.80
CA LEU A 248 4.10 -4.26 -11.68
C LEU A 248 4.46 -4.89 -13.04
N ASP A 249 5.67 -4.68 -13.54
CA ASP A 249 6.13 -5.27 -14.80
C ASP A 249 6.37 -6.78 -14.70
N ILE A 250 6.86 -7.25 -13.55
CA ILE A 250 7.24 -8.66 -13.34
C ILE A 250 6.06 -9.47 -12.78
N PHE A 251 5.34 -8.93 -11.79
CA PHE A 251 4.36 -9.66 -10.99
C PHE A 251 2.92 -9.26 -11.32
N ASN A 252 1.97 -10.13 -10.96
CA ASN A 252 0.54 -9.86 -11.09
C ASN A 252 0.10 -8.73 -10.17
N THR A 253 -0.68 -7.79 -10.71
CA THR A 253 -1.20 -6.63 -9.96
C THR A 253 -2.02 -7.07 -8.74
N SER A 254 -2.79 -8.15 -8.88
CA SER A 254 -3.59 -8.73 -7.79
C SER A 254 -2.75 -9.19 -6.58
N ILE A 255 -1.44 -9.39 -6.75
CA ILE A 255 -0.51 -9.76 -5.68
C ILE A 255 0.28 -8.53 -5.22
N VAL A 256 0.72 -7.70 -6.17
CA VAL A 256 1.49 -6.48 -5.89
C VAL A 256 0.70 -5.52 -5.01
N THR A 257 -0.57 -5.27 -5.35
CA THR A 257 -1.38 -4.24 -4.67
C THR A 257 -1.59 -4.51 -3.18
N PRO A 258 -2.06 -5.72 -2.75
CA PRO A 258 -2.26 -5.97 -1.33
C PRO A 258 -0.96 -5.98 -0.54
N ILE A 259 0.13 -6.54 -1.09
CA ILE A 259 1.43 -6.58 -0.42
C ILE A 259 2.01 -5.16 -0.29
N TYR A 260 1.91 -4.36 -1.35
CA TYR A 260 2.30 -2.95 -1.30
C TYR A 260 1.52 -2.19 -0.23
N TYR A 261 0.19 -2.31 -0.24
CA TYR A 261 -0.68 -1.64 0.73
C TYR A 261 -0.27 -1.95 2.18
N VAL A 262 -0.05 -3.23 2.48
CA VAL A 262 0.35 -3.67 3.83
C VAL A 262 1.69 -3.06 4.25
N ILE A 263 2.74 -3.28 3.46
CA ILE A 263 4.09 -2.84 3.82
C ILE A 263 4.15 -1.31 3.90
N PHE A 264 3.50 -0.63 2.95
CA PHE A 264 3.43 0.83 2.92
C PHE A 264 2.71 1.40 4.15
N THR A 265 1.51 0.88 4.48
CA THR A 265 0.73 1.36 5.63
C THR A 265 1.49 1.16 6.94
N VAL A 266 2.11 0.00 7.15
CA VAL A 266 2.91 -0.27 8.35
C VAL A 266 4.08 0.71 8.47
N LEU A 267 4.83 0.91 7.40
CA LEU A 267 5.99 1.81 7.42
C LEU A 267 5.59 3.28 7.56
N VAL A 268 4.46 3.69 6.97
CA VAL A 268 3.92 5.06 7.16
C VAL A 268 3.53 5.29 8.62
N ILE A 269 2.86 4.34 9.26
CA ILE A 269 2.47 4.48 10.68
C ILE A 269 3.71 4.50 11.58
N ILE A 270 4.71 3.67 11.31
CA ILE A 270 5.97 3.69 12.04
C ILE A 270 6.68 5.04 11.87
N SER A 271 6.79 5.56 10.64
CA SER A 271 7.46 6.83 10.37
C SER A 271 6.75 8.03 11.00
N SER A 272 5.43 8.06 10.92
CA SER A 272 4.60 9.10 11.55
C SER A 272 4.70 9.04 13.06
N GLY A 273 4.59 7.85 13.64
CA GLY A 273 4.67 7.65 15.08
C GLY A 273 6.04 8.03 15.68
N ILE A 274 7.14 7.80 14.94
CA ILE A 274 8.49 8.23 15.34
C ILE A 274 8.60 9.77 15.25
N LEU A 275 8.15 10.38 14.14
CA LEU A 275 8.25 11.81 13.93
C LEU A 275 7.46 12.61 14.96
N PHE A 276 6.20 12.22 15.21
CA PHE A 276 5.29 12.94 16.10
C PHE A 276 5.34 12.43 17.56
N LYS A 277 6.22 11.47 17.86
CA LYS A 277 6.39 10.85 19.21
C LYS A 277 5.09 10.29 19.78
N GLU A 278 4.21 9.81 18.90
CA GLU A 278 2.87 9.32 19.24
C GLU A 278 2.91 8.01 20.05
N TRP A 279 4.01 7.24 19.95
CA TRP A 279 4.20 5.98 20.67
C TRP A 279 4.34 6.15 22.18
N GLU A 280 4.73 7.33 22.67
CA GLU A 280 4.88 7.60 24.10
C GLU A 280 3.54 7.70 24.84
N LYS A 281 2.45 7.97 24.10
CA LYS A 281 1.09 8.16 24.64
C LYS A 281 0.17 6.97 24.42
N ILE A 282 0.67 5.87 23.89
CA ILE A 282 -0.13 4.69 23.53
C ILE A 282 -0.41 3.82 24.76
N ASP A 283 -1.65 3.35 24.86
CA ASP A 283 -2.07 2.38 25.88
C ASP A 283 -1.54 0.96 25.53
N VAL A 284 -1.23 0.17 26.56
CA VAL A 284 -0.73 -1.22 26.39
C VAL A 284 -1.69 -2.07 25.55
N LYS A 285 -3.00 -1.82 25.63
CA LYS A 285 -4.02 -2.49 24.82
C LYS A 285 -3.84 -2.21 23.33
N ASP A 286 -3.52 -0.97 22.98
CA ASP A 286 -3.34 -0.56 21.58
C ASP A 286 -2.02 -1.12 21.03
N ILE A 287 -0.96 -1.16 21.83
CA ILE A 287 0.29 -1.84 21.44
C ILE A 287 0.01 -3.32 21.13
N LEU A 288 -0.75 -4.02 21.99
CA LEU A 288 -1.09 -5.42 21.75
C LEU A 288 -1.94 -5.60 20.48
N GLY A 289 -2.91 -4.70 20.24
CA GLY A 289 -3.71 -4.67 19.02
C GLY A 289 -2.86 -4.44 17.77
N CYS A 290 -1.91 -3.51 17.80
CA CYS A 290 -0.95 -3.28 16.71
C CYS A 290 -0.11 -4.54 16.42
N VAL A 291 0.42 -5.20 17.46
CA VAL A 291 1.19 -6.44 17.31
C VAL A 291 0.34 -7.54 16.68
N CYS A 292 -0.90 -7.74 17.16
CA CYS A 292 -1.82 -8.73 16.56
C CYS A 292 -2.13 -8.41 15.09
N GLY A 293 -2.46 -7.15 14.77
CA GLY A 293 -2.69 -6.70 13.40
C GLY A 293 -1.47 -6.95 12.51
N PHE A 294 -0.28 -6.60 12.98
CA PHE A 294 0.97 -6.83 12.26
C PHE A 294 1.25 -8.31 11.98
N LEU A 295 1.03 -9.20 12.96
CA LEU A 295 1.19 -10.64 12.75
C LEU A 295 0.22 -11.18 11.70
N ILE A 296 -1.04 -10.74 11.69
CA ILE A 296 -2.02 -11.10 10.65
C ILE A 296 -1.53 -10.63 9.27
N LEU A 297 -1.01 -9.40 9.18
CA LEU A 297 -0.45 -8.85 7.94
C LEU A 297 0.75 -9.66 7.45
N MET A 298 1.65 -10.08 8.34
CA MET A 298 2.79 -10.93 7.97
C MET A 298 2.35 -12.28 7.39
N VAL A 299 1.34 -12.94 8.01
CA VAL A 299 0.76 -14.17 7.50
C VAL A 299 0.09 -13.95 6.13
N ALA A 300 -0.62 -12.83 5.96
CA ALA A 300 -1.27 -12.47 4.70
C ALA A 300 -0.26 -12.27 3.56
N VAL A 301 0.81 -11.50 3.80
CA VAL A 301 1.89 -11.26 2.83
C VAL A 301 2.61 -12.57 2.48
N PHE A 302 2.92 -13.38 3.49
CA PHE A 302 3.50 -14.71 3.28
C PHE A 302 2.61 -15.59 2.40
N THR A 303 1.31 -15.65 2.71
CA THR A 303 0.33 -16.45 1.96
C THR A 303 0.24 -16.00 0.50
N LEU A 304 0.18 -14.68 0.24
CA LEU A 304 0.12 -14.13 -1.10
C LEU A 304 1.39 -14.41 -1.92
N ASN A 305 2.55 -14.32 -1.28
CA ASN A 305 3.82 -14.50 -1.99
C ASN A 305 4.20 -15.98 -2.16
N ALA A 306 4.01 -16.81 -1.13
CA ALA A 306 4.38 -18.23 -1.17
C ALA A 306 3.49 -19.05 -2.10
N PHE A 307 2.21 -18.74 -2.17
CA PHE A 307 1.22 -19.50 -2.94
C PHE A 307 0.77 -18.81 -4.25
N LYS A 308 1.54 -17.82 -4.73
CA LYS A 308 1.20 -17.09 -5.97
C LYS A 308 1.07 -18.00 -7.20
N ASP A 309 1.84 -19.08 -7.27
CA ASP A 309 1.89 -20.03 -8.39
C ASP A 309 1.10 -21.32 -8.11
N ALA A 310 0.43 -21.44 -6.96
CA ALA A 310 -0.33 -22.63 -6.60
C ALA A 310 -1.69 -22.65 -7.32
N HIS A 311 -1.94 -23.64 -8.17
CA HIS A 311 -3.20 -23.81 -8.92
C HIS A 311 -4.27 -24.54 -8.10
N LEU A 312 -4.53 -24.09 -6.85
CA LEU A 312 -5.61 -24.65 -6.04
C LEU A 312 -6.93 -23.94 -6.35
N THR A 313 -7.88 -24.68 -6.91
CA THR A 313 -9.24 -24.22 -7.19
C THR A 313 -10.20 -24.72 -6.10
N PHE A 314 -11.25 -23.96 -5.81
CA PHE A 314 -12.31 -24.36 -4.87
C PHE A 314 -12.90 -25.75 -5.21
N LYS A 315 -12.88 -26.11 -6.50
CA LYS A 315 -13.36 -27.42 -7.00
C LYS A 315 -12.49 -28.58 -6.52
N ASP A 316 -11.17 -28.34 -6.40
CA ASP A 316 -10.21 -29.34 -5.94
C ASP A 316 -10.36 -29.62 -4.44
N LEU A 317 -10.64 -28.59 -3.64
CA LEU A 317 -10.96 -28.70 -2.22
C LEU A 317 -12.26 -29.48 -2.01
N ASN A 318 -13.29 -29.20 -2.81
CA ASN A 318 -14.59 -29.88 -2.71
C ASN A 318 -14.52 -31.34 -3.18
N LEU A 319 -13.70 -31.65 -4.19
CA LEU A 319 -13.45 -33.03 -4.65
C LEU A 319 -12.67 -33.81 -3.56
N ASN A 320 -11.69 -33.21 -2.93
CA ASN A 320 -10.94 -33.85 -1.86
C ASN A 320 -11.78 -34.01 -0.57
N ALA A 321 -12.66 -33.05 -0.27
CA ALA A 321 -13.63 -33.18 0.83
C ALA A 321 -14.66 -34.33 0.53
N ARG A 322 -15.15 -34.43 -0.70
CA ARG A 322 -16.03 -35.53 -1.11
C ARG A 322 -15.33 -36.91 -1.13
N ARG A 323 -14.07 -36.97 -1.56
CA ARG A 323 -13.26 -38.18 -1.46
C ARG A 323 -13.03 -38.63 -0.01
N ARG A 324 -12.75 -37.67 0.89
CA ARG A 324 -12.57 -37.94 2.32
C ARG A 324 -13.84 -38.49 2.98
N ASN A 325 -15.01 -38.00 2.58
CA ASN A 325 -16.30 -38.49 3.06
C ASN A 325 -16.72 -39.86 2.43
N SER A 326 -16.17 -40.21 1.27
CA SER A 326 -16.40 -41.52 0.62
C SER A 326 -15.38 -42.60 1.03
N THR A 327 -14.27 -42.21 1.67
CA THR A 327 -13.22 -43.13 2.16
C THR A 327 -13.29 -43.37 3.68
N ASN A 328 -14.45 -43.16 4.31
CA ASN A 328 -14.69 -43.63 5.69
C ASN A 328 -14.84 -45.17 5.76
N VAL A 329 -14.15 -45.86 4.86
CA VAL A 329 -13.91 -47.32 4.90
C VAL A 329 -12.43 -47.51 4.56
N ASP A 330 -11.59 -47.49 5.54
CA ASP A 330 -10.23 -48.01 5.77
C ASP A 330 -9.18 -46.96 6.24
N PRO A 331 -8.57 -47.17 7.42
CA PRO A 331 -7.61 -46.22 7.97
C PRO A 331 -6.15 -46.52 7.64
N SER A 332 -5.85 -47.03 6.43
CA SER A 332 -4.46 -47.31 6.05
C SER A 332 -4.12 -46.90 4.62
N ASN A 333 -4.07 -45.62 4.34
CA ASN A 333 -3.23 -45.18 3.22
C ASN A 333 -2.75 -43.73 3.38
N ASN A 334 -1.46 -43.59 3.40
CA ASN A 334 -0.68 -42.37 3.61
C ASN A 334 -1.07 -41.23 2.65
N PHE A 335 -1.24 -40.07 3.25
CA PHE A 335 -1.45 -38.77 2.58
C PHE A 335 -0.13 -38.32 1.94
N VAL A 336 0.04 -38.55 0.65
CA VAL A 336 1.14 -37.98 -0.13
C VAL A 336 0.63 -36.73 -0.83
N ILE A 337 1.03 -35.56 -0.36
CA ILE A 337 0.87 -34.30 -1.11
C ILE A 337 1.89 -34.31 -2.24
N THR A 338 1.46 -34.63 -3.46
CA THR A 338 2.30 -34.53 -4.65
C THR A 338 2.34 -33.08 -5.11
N PHE A 339 3.42 -32.37 -4.80
CA PHE A 339 3.76 -31.11 -5.47
C PHE A 339 4.23 -31.45 -6.89
N GLN A 340 3.37 -31.33 -7.87
CA GLN A 340 3.80 -31.34 -9.27
C GLN A 340 4.52 -30.03 -9.59
N ARG A 341 5.83 -30.10 -9.60
CA ARG A 341 6.73 -29.11 -10.19
C ARG A 341 6.64 -29.27 -11.71
N THR A 342 5.90 -28.42 -12.41
CA THR A 342 5.94 -28.37 -13.88
C THR A 342 7.32 -27.91 -14.30
N ARG A 343 8.18 -28.86 -14.68
CA ARG A 343 9.34 -28.61 -15.55
C ARG A 343 8.78 -28.23 -16.91
N SER A 344 9.08 -27.02 -17.36
CA SER A 344 8.98 -26.66 -18.77
C SER A 344 9.93 -27.58 -19.57
N HIS A 345 9.38 -28.48 -20.35
CA HIS A 345 10.12 -29.14 -21.41
C HIS A 345 10.39 -28.12 -22.50
N GLU A 346 11.61 -27.62 -22.58
CA GLU A 346 12.21 -27.22 -23.85
C GLU A 346 12.33 -28.52 -24.70
N SER A 347 11.50 -28.65 -25.68
CA SER A 347 11.74 -29.58 -26.78
C SER A 347 12.38 -28.78 -27.91
N THR A 348 13.69 -28.99 -28.10
CA THR A 348 14.38 -28.87 -29.38
C THR A 348 13.60 -29.59 -30.47
N ASN A 349 13.19 -28.82 -31.48
CA ASN A 349 13.39 -29.16 -32.92
C ASN A 349 13.14 -27.88 -33.73
#